data_ac7eb2fd44a528fd8bd37494177439b1
#
_entry.id   ac7eb2fd44a528fd8bd37494177439b1
#
_cell.length_a   1.000
_cell.length_b   1.000
_cell.length_c   1.000
_cell.angle_alpha   90.00
_cell.angle_beta   90.00
_cell.angle_gamma   90.00
#
_symmetry.space_group_name_H-M   'P 1'
#
loop_
_entity.id
_entity.type
_entity.pdbx_description
1 polymer ?
#
loop_
_entity_poly.entity_id
_entity_poly.type
_entity_poly.pdbx_seq_one_letter_code
_entity_poly.pdbx_strand_id
1 'polypeptide(L)'
;VLNYSGHEDTFTDPLVDCRSCKSRWRADQIEDTCPNCGSQDLTDPRPFNLMFKTNVGPLEDEGSIAYLRPETAQQIFTNFKNIVDSTSRALPFGIAQIGKAFRNEITPRNFIFRVREFEQMELEFFVEPGEDNLWHDKWIEERSKWWESQGVSKKKIRFLEVPKDELSHYSKRTVDLMYEFPHGEEELEGIANLSLIHISEPTRPVLI
;
A
#
# COMPACT_ATOMS: atom_id res chain seq x y z
N VAL A 1 5.87 13.69 6.40
CA VAL A 1 5.60 12.98 5.15
C VAL A 1 4.26 12.26 5.26
N LEU A 2 4.06 11.31 6.17
CA LEU A 2 2.84 10.50 6.30
C LEU A 2 1.57 11.31 6.58
N ASN A 3 1.67 12.42 7.30
CA ASN A 3 0.57 13.37 7.50
C ASN A 3 0.19 14.05 6.17
N TYR A 4 1.17 14.55 5.42
CA TYR A 4 0.92 15.22 4.12
C TYR A 4 0.39 14.27 3.04
N SER A 5 0.76 13.00 3.08
CA SER A 5 0.23 11.99 2.15
C SER A 5 -1.13 11.43 2.57
N GLY A 6 -1.69 11.88 3.68
CA GLY A 6 -2.99 11.44 4.19
C GLY A 6 -2.98 10.10 4.93
N HIS A 7 -1.86 9.38 4.99
CA HIS A 7 -1.80 8.05 5.62
C HIS A 7 -2.16 8.07 7.10
N GLU A 8 -1.82 9.15 7.81
CA GLU A 8 -2.10 9.27 9.24
C GLU A 8 -3.62 9.23 9.53
N ASP A 9 -4.42 9.79 8.65
CA ASP A 9 -5.87 9.92 8.81
C ASP A 9 -6.68 8.84 8.09
N THR A 10 -6.19 8.36 6.93
CA THR A 10 -6.99 7.53 6.01
C THR A 10 -6.53 6.08 5.91
N PHE A 11 -5.35 5.72 6.43
CA PHE A 11 -4.85 4.36 6.35
C PHE A 11 -5.51 3.45 7.38
N THR A 12 -6.77 3.10 7.13
CA THR A 12 -7.64 2.39 8.08
C THR A 12 -8.31 1.18 7.44
N ASP A 13 -8.50 0.13 8.25
CA ASP A 13 -9.37 -1.00 7.95
C ASP A 13 -10.62 -0.97 8.84
N PRO A 14 -11.76 -1.51 8.39
CA PRO A 14 -12.95 -1.62 9.22
C PRO A 14 -12.78 -2.74 10.25
N LEU A 15 -12.79 -2.40 11.53
CA LEU A 15 -12.66 -3.31 12.67
C LEU A 15 -14.03 -3.61 13.30
N VAL A 16 -14.30 -4.89 13.57
CA VAL A 16 -15.40 -5.35 14.42
C VAL A 16 -14.88 -6.20 15.58
N ASP A 17 -15.51 -6.09 16.74
CA ASP A 17 -15.28 -6.95 17.90
C ASP A 17 -16.43 -7.94 18.05
N CYS A 18 -16.12 -9.20 18.33
CA CYS A 18 -17.13 -10.15 18.80
C CYS A 18 -17.38 -9.94 20.29
N ARG A 19 -18.63 -9.61 20.70
CA ARG A 19 -18.96 -9.36 22.10
C ARG A 19 -18.93 -10.63 22.93
N SER A 20 -19.12 -11.80 22.31
CA SER A 20 -19.13 -13.10 22.99
C SER A 20 -17.73 -13.59 23.34
N CYS A 21 -16.82 -13.71 22.39
CA CYS A 21 -15.49 -14.28 22.61
C CYS A 21 -14.35 -13.26 22.61
N LYS A 22 -14.65 -11.97 22.42
CA LYS A 22 -13.68 -10.84 22.38
C LYS A 22 -12.65 -10.91 21.25
N SER A 23 -12.84 -11.77 20.27
CA SER A 23 -12.00 -11.79 19.05
C SER A 23 -12.28 -10.56 18.19
N ARG A 24 -11.26 -10.13 17.45
CA ARG A 24 -11.30 -8.97 16.55
C ARG A 24 -11.09 -9.39 15.12
N TRP A 25 -11.83 -8.78 14.21
CA TRP A 25 -11.83 -9.14 12.80
C TRP A 25 -11.93 -7.89 11.92
N ARG A 26 -11.46 -8.01 10.68
CA ARG A 26 -11.81 -7.04 9.65
C ARG A 26 -13.24 -7.30 9.19
N ALA A 27 -14.07 -6.27 9.17
CA ALA A 27 -15.48 -6.40 8.81
C ALA A 27 -15.71 -6.84 7.37
N ASP A 28 -14.83 -6.42 6.46
CA ASP A 28 -14.86 -6.79 5.03
C ASP A 28 -14.42 -8.24 4.73
N GLN A 29 -13.91 -8.96 5.73
CA GLN A 29 -13.39 -10.33 5.60
C GLN A 29 -14.21 -11.38 6.35
N ILE A 30 -15.28 -10.98 6.98
CA ILE A 30 -16.19 -11.87 7.68
C ILE A 30 -17.63 -11.60 7.23
N GLU A 31 -18.44 -12.65 7.28
CA GLU A 31 -19.89 -12.53 7.17
C GLU A 31 -20.51 -12.09 8.50
N ASP A 32 -21.82 -12.23 8.66
CA ASP A 32 -22.56 -11.80 9.85
C ASP A 32 -22.26 -12.61 11.13
N THR A 33 -21.25 -13.47 11.09
CA THR A 33 -20.91 -14.36 12.20
C THR A 33 -19.42 -14.33 12.53
N CYS A 34 -19.12 -14.45 13.82
CA CYS A 34 -17.74 -14.55 14.31
C CYS A 34 -17.10 -15.89 13.87
N PRO A 35 -15.99 -15.87 13.11
CA PRO A 35 -15.32 -17.10 12.68
C PRO A 35 -14.79 -17.96 13.83
N ASN A 36 -14.56 -17.40 15.01
CA ASN A 36 -14.02 -18.10 16.17
C ASN A 36 -15.09 -18.85 16.99
N CYS A 37 -16.28 -18.26 17.17
CA CYS A 37 -17.30 -18.85 18.06
C CYS A 37 -18.70 -18.96 17.45
N GLY A 38 -18.88 -18.54 16.19
CA GLY A 38 -20.15 -18.59 15.50
C GLY A 38 -21.21 -17.58 15.98
N SER A 39 -20.89 -16.70 16.93
CA SER A 39 -21.84 -15.71 17.43
C SER A 39 -22.10 -14.61 16.41
N GLN A 40 -23.36 -14.16 16.31
CA GLN A 40 -23.79 -13.01 15.53
C GLN A 40 -23.68 -11.68 16.31
N ASP A 41 -23.31 -11.73 17.59
CA ASP A 41 -23.20 -10.54 18.44
C ASP A 41 -21.86 -9.83 18.17
N LEU A 42 -21.83 -9.12 17.03
CA LEU A 42 -20.70 -8.29 16.60
C LEU A 42 -20.98 -6.81 16.89
N THR A 43 -19.93 -6.03 17.04
CA THR A 43 -20.05 -4.56 17.11
C THR A 43 -20.26 -3.98 15.72
N ASP A 44 -20.73 -2.74 15.64
CA ASP A 44 -20.69 -1.98 14.40
C ASP A 44 -19.23 -1.82 13.95
N PRO A 45 -18.97 -1.82 12.62
CA PRO A 45 -17.67 -1.55 12.07
C PRO A 45 -17.16 -0.16 12.46
N ARG A 46 -15.90 -0.06 12.88
CA ARG A 46 -15.23 1.21 13.15
C ARG A 46 -13.87 1.27 12.47
N PRO A 47 -13.40 2.46 12.04
CA PRO A 47 -12.09 2.58 11.43
C PRO A 47 -10.99 2.23 12.45
N PHE A 48 -10.06 1.41 12.02
CA PHE A 48 -8.86 1.06 12.77
C PHE A 48 -7.63 1.45 11.97
N ASN A 49 -6.84 2.38 12.49
CA ASN A 49 -5.64 2.85 11.82
C ASN A 49 -4.53 1.79 11.85
N LEU A 50 -4.02 1.42 10.68
CA LEU A 50 -2.98 0.41 10.51
C LEU A 50 -1.55 0.93 10.77
N MET A 51 -1.39 2.21 11.08
CA MET A 51 -0.10 2.79 11.42
C MET A 51 0.36 2.35 12.80
N PHE A 52 1.58 1.84 12.91
CA PHE A 52 2.22 1.66 14.22
C PHE A 52 2.68 3.00 14.76
N LYS A 53 2.22 3.34 15.95
CA LYS A 53 2.70 4.47 16.75
C LYS A 53 3.83 4.01 17.67
N THR A 54 4.83 4.87 17.84
CA THR A 54 5.90 4.71 18.82
C THR A 54 6.26 6.09 19.37
N ASN A 55 7.04 6.14 20.45
CA ASN A 55 7.58 7.37 20.99
C ASN A 55 9.09 7.44 20.71
N VAL A 56 9.57 8.62 20.39
CA VAL A 56 11.00 8.90 20.17
C VAL A 56 11.52 9.73 21.34
N GLY A 57 12.58 9.22 21.99
CA GLY A 57 13.17 9.86 23.17
C GLY A 57 12.68 9.26 24.49
N PRO A 58 13.06 9.87 25.63
CA PRO A 58 12.85 9.32 26.95
C PRO A 58 11.46 9.61 27.55
N LEU A 59 10.68 10.49 26.93
CA LEU A 59 9.35 10.90 27.40
C LEU A 59 8.28 10.42 26.44
N GLU A 60 7.17 9.97 27.00
CA GLU A 60 5.97 9.57 26.24
C GLU A 60 4.95 10.74 26.30
N ASP A 61 5.12 11.69 25.39
CA ASP A 61 4.22 12.84 25.21
C ASP A 61 3.74 12.94 23.75
N GLU A 62 2.78 13.81 23.49
CA GLU A 62 2.23 13.99 22.15
C GLU A 62 3.29 14.46 21.12
N GLY A 63 4.30 15.20 21.56
CA GLY A 63 5.39 15.70 20.72
C GLY A 63 6.42 14.63 20.36
N SER A 64 6.44 13.50 21.09
CA SER A 64 7.37 12.40 20.87
C SER A 64 6.81 11.31 19.95
N ILE A 65 5.53 11.41 19.55
CA ILE A 65 4.89 10.39 18.71
C ILE A 65 5.56 10.33 17.33
N ALA A 66 5.92 9.12 16.93
CA ALA A 66 6.38 8.80 15.59
C ALA A 66 5.62 7.59 15.04
N TYR A 67 5.59 7.48 13.73
CA TYR A 67 4.96 6.35 13.04
C TYR A 67 6.00 5.53 12.29
N LEU A 68 5.90 4.21 12.39
CA LEU A 68 6.63 3.33 11.49
C LEU A 68 6.01 3.40 10.10
N ARG A 69 6.85 3.38 9.06
CA ARG A 69 6.36 3.49 7.68
C ARG A 69 5.51 2.28 7.28
N PRO A 70 4.32 2.47 6.70
CA PRO A 70 3.46 1.39 6.22
C PRO A 70 3.86 0.89 4.83
N GLU A 71 4.68 1.67 4.10
CA GLU A 71 5.20 1.39 2.76
C GLU A 71 6.48 2.18 2.51
N THR A 72 7.19 1.88 1.42
CA THR A 72 8.46 2.52 1.08
C THR A 72 8.33 3.66 0.06
N ALA A 73 7.17 3.84 -0.55
CA ALA A 73 6.90 4.80 -1.62
C ALA A 73 7.21 6.26 -1.25
N GLN A 74 6.76 6.72 -0.06
CA GLN A 74 6.93 8.13 0.33
C GLN A 74 8.39 8.58 0.41
N GLN A 75 9.30 7.69 0.82
CA GLN A 75 10.72 8.01 0.86
C GLN A 75 11.31 8.14 -0.55
N ILE A 76 10.78 7.40 -1.53
CA ILE A 76 11.18 7.54 -2.93
C ILE A 76 10.78 8.92 -3.44
N PHE A 77 9.53 9.34 -3.22
CA PHE A 77 9.03 10.65 -3.65
C PHE A 77 9.78 11.80 -2.99
N THR A 78 10.03 11.74 -1.69
CA THR A 78 10.79 12.81 -0.99
C THR A 78 12.24 12.94 -1.45
N ASN A 79 12.83 11.85 -1.95
CA ASN A 79 14.19 11.86 -2.47
C ASN A 79 14.28 12.12 -3.99
N PHE A 80 13.17 12.24 -4.68
CA PHE A 80 13.14 12.44 -6.13
C PHE A 80 14.06 13.60 -6.57
N LYS A 81 13.86 14.79 -5.97
CA LYS A 81 14.67 15.97 -6.30
C LYS A 81 16.17 15.75 -6.03
N ASN A 82 16.51 15.14 -4.90
CA ASN A 82 17.90 14.85 -4.57
C ASN A 82 18.57 13.93 -5.61
N ILE A 83 17.82 12.94 -6.11
CA ILE A 83 18.31 12.01 -7.11
C ILE A 83 18.49 12.72 -8.46
N VAL A 84 17.54 13.52 -8.88
CA VAL A 84 17.65 14.31 -10.13
C VAL A 84 18.87 15.23 -10.04
N ASP A 85 19.01 16.00 -8.97
CA ASP A 85 20.09 16.97 -8.78
C ASP A 85 21.47 16.29 -8.73
N SER A 86 21.58 15.12 -8.10
CA SER A 86 22.87 14.43 -7.94
C SER A 86 23.27 13.56 -9.12
N THR A 87 22.30 13.06 -9.90
CA THR A 87 22.58 12.12 -11.00
C THR A 87 22.35 12.70 -12.38
N SER A 88 21.74 13.89 -12.47
CA SER A 88 21.36 14.55 -13.73
C SER A 88 20.55 13.65 -14.67
N ARG A 89 19.69 12.81 -14.12
CA ARG A 89 18.84 11.91 -14.90
C ARG A 89 17.72 12.69 -15.59
N ALA A 90 17.51 12.37 -16.86
CA ALA A 90 16.33 12.81 -17.60
C ALA A 90 15.23 11.75 -17.53
N LEU A 91 13.97 12.18 -17.68
CA LEU A 91 12.83 11.28 -17.79
C LEU A 91 12.90 10.48 -19.13
N PRO A 92 12.42 9.24 -19.18
CA PRO A 92 11.89 8.50 -18.04
C PRO A 92 12.98 7.80 -17.21
N PHE A 93 12.81 7.70 -15.91
CA PHE A 93 13.69 6.88 -15.05
C PHE A 93 12.92 6.34 -13.84
N GLY A 94 13.45 5.29 -13.22
CA GLY A 94 12.87 4.67 -12.04
C GLY A 94 13.77 4.76 -10.81
N ILE A 95 13.14 4.77 -9.64
CA ILE A 95 13.80 4.64 -8.34
C ILE A 95 13.18 3.43 -7.66
N ALA A 96 13.99 2.43 -7.34
CA ALA A 96 13.55 1.25 -6.62
C ALA A 96 14.10 1.23 -5.19
N GLN A 97 13.32 0.70 -4.28
CA GLN A 97 13.70 0.47 -2.90
C GLN A 97 13.23 -0.90 -2.44
N ILE A 98 14.10 -1.61 -1.72
CA ILE A 98 13.75 -2.80 -0.94
C ILE A 98 13.93 -2.42 0.52
N GLY A 99 12.94 -2.70 1.34
CA GLY A 99 13.02 -2.36 2.76
C GLY A 99 11.82 -2.84 3.56
N LYS A 100 11.94 -2.72 4.87
CA LYS A 100 10.86 -3.09 5.79
C LYS A 100 9.75 -2.07 5.77
N ALA A 101 8.52 -2.59 5.83
CA ALA A 101 7.28 -1.86 6.05
C ALA A 101 6.52 -2.49 7.22
N PHE A 102 5.63 -1.71 7.84
CA PHE A 102 4.97 -2.08 9.08
C PHE A 102 3.49 -1.70 9.01
N ARG A 103 2.62 -2.70 9.18
CA ARG A 103 1.17 -2.49 9.22
C ARG A 103 0.59 -3.18 10.44
N ASN A 104 -0.10 -2.47 11.29
CA ASN A 104 -0.71 -3.01 12.50
C ASN A 104 -1.97 -3.83 12.15
N GLU A 105 -1.76 -4.91 11.42
CA GLU A 105 -2.81 -5.80 10.93
C GLU A 105 -3.72 -6.26 12.08
N ILE A 106 -5.03 -6.15 11.89
CA ILE A 106 -6.05 -6.59 12.84
C ILE A 106 -5.90 -8.10 13.06
N THR A 107 -5.83 -8.87 11.97
CA THR A 107 -5.74 -10.34 11.99
C THR A 107 -4.61 -10.81 11.07
N PRO A 108 -3.37 -10.96 11.57
CA PRO A 108 -2.32 -11.64 10.82
C PRO A 108 -2.74 -13.08 10.50
N ARG A 109 -2.42 -13.56 9.28
CA ARG A 109 -2.86 -14.88 8.81
C ARG A 109 -1.99 -15.40 7.67
N ASN A 110 -2.22 -16.65 7.29
CA ASN A 110 -1.55 -17.30 6.15
C ASN A 110 -0.03 -17.29 6.28
N PHE A 111 0.48 -17.63 7.47
CA PHE A 111 1.90 -17.65 7.82
C PHE A 111 2.55 -16.28 7.53
N ILE A 112 3.49 -16.20 6.60
CA ILE A 112 4.19 -14.94 6.25
C ILE A 112 3.45 -14.05 5.24
N PHE A 113 2.30 -14.51 4.72
CA PHE A 113 1.57 -13.77 3.68
C PHE A 113 0.97 -12.46 4.21
N ARG A 114 0.39 -12.48 5.43
CA ARG A 114 -0.13 -11.28 6.09
C ARG A 114 0.41 -11.16 7.50
N VAL A 115 1.44 -10.35 7.65
CA VAL A 115 2.17 -10.10 8.89
C VAL A 115 2.32 -8.61 9.16
N ARG A 116 2.68 -8.26 10.40
CA ARG A 116 2.79 -6.86 10.81
C ARG A 116 4.10 -6.19 10.43
N GLU A 117 5.16 -6.97 10.23
CA GLU A 117 6.46 -6.53 9.72
C GLU A 117 6.78 -7.38 8.48
N PHE A 118 7.05 -6.75 7.35
CA PHE A 118 7.36 -7.43 6.09
C PHE A 118 8.37 -6.64 5.28
N GLU A 119 8.99 -7.29 4.31
CA GLU A 119 9.81 -6.63 3.30
C GLU A 119 8.95 -6.30 2.10
N GLN A 120 9.13 -5.10 1.59
CA GLN A 120 8.47 -4.58 0.41
C GLN A 120 9.52 -4.17 -0.60
N MET A 121 9.27 -4.47 -1.86
CA MET A 121 10.01 -3.94 -3.01
C MET A 121 9.09 -3.03 -3.79
N GLU A 122 9.46 -1.79 -3.93
CA GLU A 122 8.72 -0.78 -4.70
C GLU A 122 9.63 -0.16 -5.74
N LEU A 123 9.05 0.13 -6.90
CA LEU A 123 9.65 0.85 -8.01
C LEU A 123 8.71 1.99 -8.42
N GLU A 124 9.16 3.23 -8.23
CA GLU A 124 8.48 4.40 -8.74
C GLU A 124 9.14 4.81 -10.06
N PHE A 125 8.37 4.75 -11.15
CA PHE A 125 8.83 5.07 -12.48
C PHE A 125 8.26 6.41 -12.94
N PHE A 126 9.14 7.38 -13.11
CA PHE A 126 8.80 8.76 -13.44
C PHE A 126 8.86 8.99 -14.95
N VAL A 127 7.81 9.57 -15.50
CA VAL A 127 7.64 9.77 -16.93
C VAL A 127 7.27 11.21 -17.26
N GLU A 128 7.38 11.60 -18.53
CA GLU A 128 6.92 12.91 -18.98
C GLU A 128 5.40 13.05 -18.83
N PRO A 129 4.89 14.26 -18.53
CA PRO A 129 3.46 14.51 -18.46
C PRO A 129 2.74 14.10 -19.74
N GLY A 130 1.68 13.31 -19.61
CA GLY A 130 0.89 12.79 -20.73
C GLY A 130 1.31 11.43 -21.28
N GLU A 131 2.46 10.89 -20.84
CA GLU A 131 2.91 9.54 -21.22
C GLU A 131 2.50 8.47 -20.19
N ASP A 132 1.87 8.86 -19.11
CA ASP A 132 1.54 8.00 -17.97
C ASP A 132 0.74 6.76 -18.35
N ASN A 133 -0.27 6.87 -19.21
CA ASN A 133 -1.05 5.70 -19.65
C ASN A 133 -0.24 4.73 -20.51
N LEU A 134 0.58 5.27 -21.43
CA LEU A 134 1.45 4.45 -22.28
C LEU A 134 2.43 3.62 -21.43
N TRP A 135 3.06 4.26 -20.47
CA TRP A 135 4.01 3.59 -19.58
C TRP A 135 3.34 2.62 -18.62
N HIS A 136 2.13 2.94 -18.13
CA HIS A 136 1.35 2.04 -17.29
C HIS A 136 1.04 0.72 -18.03
N ASP A 137 0.52 0.79 -19.25
CA ASP A 137 0.23 -0.41 -20.07
C ASP A 137 1.51 -1.21 -20.35
N LYS A 138 2.62 -0.53 -20.65
CA LYS A 138 3.92 -1.17 -20.85
C LYS A 138 4.40 -1.89 -19.57
N TRP A 139 4.26 -1.28 -18.41
CA TRP A 139 4.65 -1.91 -17.15
C TRP A 139 3.80 -3.15 -16.83
N ILE A 140 2.51 -3.12 -17.10
CA ILE A 140 1.62 -4.29 -16.93
C ILE A 140 2.14 -5.46 -17.78
N GLU A 141 2.49 -5.20 -19.04
CA GLU A 141 3.04 -6.23 -19.95
C GLU A 141 4.40 -6.75 -19.46
N GLU A 142 5.33 -5.85 -19.13
CA GLU A 142 6.69 -6.23 -18.71
C GLU A 142 6.71 -6.98 -17.39
N ARG A 143 5.86 -6.57 -16.42
CA ARG A 143 5.76 -7.29 -15.15
C ARG A 143 5.15 -8.67 -15.31
N SER A 144 4.15 -8.82 -16.16
CA SER A 144 3.60 -10.14 -16.50
C SER A 144 4.66 -11.07 -17.08
N LYS A 145 5.46 -10.59 -18.06
CA LYS A 145 6.57 -11.35 -18.64
C LYS A 145 7.63 -11.71 -17.61
N TRP A 146 7.93 -10.78 -16.72
CA TRP A 146 8.91 -11.02 -15.66
C TRP A 146 8.46 -12.15 -14.73
N TRP A 147 7.21 -12.15 -14.27
CA TRP A 147 6.67 -13.23 -13.44
C TRP A 147 6.68 -14.58 -14.16
N GLU A 148 6.34 -14.60 -15.44
CA GLU A 148 6.45 -15.81 -16.26
C GLU A 148 7.92 -16.32 -16.31
N SER A 149 8.88 -15.41 -16.43
CA SER A 149 10.32 -15.76 -16.42
C SER A 149 10.81 -16.32 -15.08
N GLN A 150 10.12 -15.96 -13.97
CA GLN A 150 10.40 -16.50 -12.64
C GLN A 150 9.69 -17.85 -12.38
N GLY A 151 9.02 -18.40 -13.39
CA GLY A 151 8.33 -19.69 -13.29
C GLY A 151 6.88 -19.60 -12.81
N VAL A 152 6.32 -18.42 -12.67
CA VAL A 152 4.91 -18.24 -12.34
C VAL A 152 4.06 -18.54 -13.58
N SER A 153 3.13 -19.49 -13.46
CA SER A 153 2.28 -19.86 -14.60
C SER A 153 1.32 -18.74 -14.97
N LYS A 154 1.34 -18.29 -16.22
CA LYS A 154 0.41 -17.30 -16.76
C LYS A 154 -1.06 -17.67 -16.53
N LYS A 155 -1.40 -18.96 -16.51
CA LYS A 155 -2.76 -19.44 -16.27
C LYS A 155 -3.27 -19.15 -14.86
N LYS A 156 -2.35 -18.88 -13.92
CA LYS A 156 -2.65 -18.57 -12.52
C LYS A 156 -2.63 -17.08 -12.22
N ILE A 157 -2.27 -16.26 -13.20
CA ILE A 157 -2.29 -14.80 -13.08
C ILE A 157 -3.57 -14.27 -13.73
N ARG A 158 -4.31 -13.47 -13.00
CA ARG A 158 -5.45 -12.70 -13.49
C ARG A 158 -5.19 -11.21 -13.28
N PHE A 159 -5.50 -10.40 -14.26
CA PHE A 159 -5.45 -8.95 -14.14
C PHE A 159 -6.78 -8.45 -13.57
N LEU A 160 -6.72 -7.71 -12.50
CA LEU A 160 -7.85 -7.03 -11.89
C LEU A 160 -7.66 -5.53 -12.06
N GLU A 161 -8.48 -4.90 -12.88
CA GLU A 161 -8.55 -3.44 -12.92
C GLU A 161 -9.37 -2.95 -11.74
N VAL A 162 -8.74 -2.20 -10.85
CA VAL A 162 -9.37 -1.70 -9.62
C VAL A 162 -10.49 -0.72 -9.97
N PRO A 163 -11.72 -0.91 -9.46
CA PRO A 163 -12.84 0.00 -9.68
C PRO A 163 -12.50 1.43 -9.22
N LYS A 164 -13.08 2.43 -9.92
CA LYS A 164 -12.76 3.84 -9.65
C LYS A 164 -13.09 4.31 -8.24
N ASP A 165 -14.09 3.74 -7.63
CA ASP A 165 -14.55 4.00 -6.26
C ASP A 165 -13.68 3.35 -5.18
N GLU A 166 -12.85 2.38 -5.58
CA GLU A 166 -11.88 1.71 -4.70
C GLU A 166 -10.44 2.24 -4.87
N LEU A 167 -10.21 3.10 -5.88
CA LEU A 167 -8.89 3.68 -6.12
C LEU A 167 -8.45 4.57 -4.95
N SER A 168 -7.17 4.49 -4.60
CA SER A 168 -6.56 5.49 -3.74
C SER A 168 -6.73 6.90 -4.34
N HIS A 169 -6.91 7.91 -3.49
CA HIS A 169 -7.17 9.29 -3.91
C HIS A 169 -6.09 9.91 -4.81
N TYR A 170 -4.90 9.34 -4.82
CA TYR A 170 -3.76 9.73 -5.64
C TYR A 170 -3.57 8.88 -6.89
N SER A 171 -4.39 7.84 -7.12
CA SER A 171 -4.29 6.96 -8.27
C SER A 171 -5.31 7.33 -9.36
N LYS A 172 -4.86 7.35 -10.61
CA LYS A 172 -5.72 7.50 -11.80
C LYS A 172 -6.25 6.16 -12.28
N ARG A 173 -5.44 5.11 -12.13
CA ARG A 173 -5.72 3.76 -12.57
C ARG A 173 -4.80 2.79 -11.83
N THR A 174 -5.32 1.67 -11.39
CA THR A 174 -4.53 0.59 -10.80
C THR A 174 -4.93 -0.74 -11.43
N VAL A 175 -3.96 -1.57 -11.72
CA VAL A 175 -4.15 -2.95 -12.16
C VAL A 175 -3.38 -3.86 -11.23
N ASP A 176 -4.09 -4.78 -10.57
CA ASP A 176 -3.49 -5.78 -9.70
C ASP A 176 -3.30 -7.08 -10.46
N LEU A 177 -2.12 -7.66 -10.33
CA LEU A 177 -1.83 -9.02 -10.76
C LEU A 177 -2.26 -9.96 -9.63
N MET A 178 -3.41 -10.58 -9.80
CA MET A 178 -3.94 -11.57 -8.86
C MET A 178 -3.35 -12.94 -9.17
N TYR A 179 -3.02 -13.69 -8.13
CA TYR A 179 -2.45 -15.03 -8.24
C TYR A 179 -3.22 -16.05 -7.39
N GLU A 180 -3.36 -17.25 -7.92
CA GLU A 180 -4.00 -18.38 -7.22
C GLU A 180 -3.00 -19.02 -6.25
N PHE A 181 -2.97 -18.52 -5.01
CA PHE A 181 -2.21 -19.12 -3.91
C PHE A 181 -2.93 -20.38 -3.35
N PRO A 182 -2.25 -21.22 -2.55
CA PRO A 182 -2.89 -22.37 -1.90
C PRO A 182 -4.06 -22.02 -0.97
N HIS A 183 -4.11 -20.79 -0.48
CA HIS A 183 -5.15 -20.28 0.44
C HIS A 183 -6.20 -19.40 -0.24
N GLY A 184 -6.14 -19.26 -1.55
CA GLY A 184 -7.09 -18.48 -2.34
C GLY A 184 -6.42 -17.54 -3.33
N GLU A 185 -7.22 -16.82 -4.11
CA GLU A 185 -6.74 -15.78 -5.01
C GLU A 185 -6.45 -14.51 -4.21
N GLU A 186 -5.22 -14.02 -4.30
CA GLU A 186 -4.77 -12.80 -3.61
C GLU A 186 -3.86 -11.99 -4.53
N GLU A 187 -3.63 -10.74 -4.19
CA GLU A 187 -2.73 -9.84 -4.92
C GLU A 187 -1.29 -10.32 -4.86
N LEU A 188 -0.66 -10.43 -6.03
CA LEU A 188 0.76 -10.73 -6.19
C LEU A 188 1.58 -9.45 -6.36
N GLU A 189 1.07 -8.51 -7.13
CA GLU A 189 1.71 -7.22 -7.43
C GLU A 189 0.66 -6.21 -7.88
N GLY A 190 0.72 -4.98 -7.36
CA GLY A 190 -0.07 -3.85 -7.82
C GLY A 190 0.73 -2.93 -8.74
N ILE A 191 0.12 -2.48 -9.83
CA ILE A 191 0.71 -1.52 -10.78
C ILE A 191 -0.23 -0.32 -10.88
N ALA A 192 0.19 0.81 -10.30
CA ALA A 192 -0.63 2.01 -10.21
C ALA A 192 -0.10 3.15 -11.06
N ASN A 193 -0.99 3.82 -11.77
CA ASN A 193 -0.73 5.11 -12.42
C ASN A 193 -1.07 6.22 -11.43
N LEU A 194 -0.05 6.84 -10.84
CA LEU A 194 -0.20 7.84 -9.79
C LEU A 194 -0.28 9.25 -10.34
N SER A 195 -1.06 10.11 -9.68
CA SER A 195 -1.08 11.53 -9.92
C SER A 195 -0.20 12.25 -8.90
N LEU A 196 0.94 12.79 -9.32
CA LEU A 196 1.87 13.51 -8.45
C LEU A 196 1.29 14.80 -7.86
N ILE A 197 0.17 15.31 -8.38
CA ILE A 197 -0.48 16.53 -7.89
C ILE A 197 -0.86 16.43 -6.42
N HIS A 198 -1.10 15.23 -5.91
CA HIS A 198 -1.50 14.98 -4.52
C HIS A 198 -0.35 14.55 -3.60
N ILE A 199 0.83 14.33 -4.14
CA ILE A 199 2.01 13.83 -3.40
C ILE A 199 3.02 14.96 -3.12
N SER A 200 3.01 16.04 -3.89
CA SER A 200 3.83 17.21 -3.65
C SER A 200 3.22 18.12 -2.58
N GLU A 201 4.05 18.62 -1.66
CA GLU A 201 3.62 19.63 -0.68
C GLU A 201 2.86 20.78 -1.37
N PRO A 202 1.61 21.09 -0.95
CA PRO A 202 0.83 22.13 -1.62
C PRO A 202 1.31 23.57 -1.32
N THR A 203 2.41 23.80 -0.60
CA THR A 203 2.67 25.09 0.00
C THR A 203 4.08 25.67 -0.12
N ARG A 204 4.96 25.16 -0.95
CA ARG A 204 6.18 25.91 -1.31
C ARG A 204 6.25 26.10 -2.80
N PRO A 205 6.10 27.35 -3.31
CA PRO A 205 6.49 27.63 -4.68
C PRO A 205 7.98 27.27 -4.79
N VAL A 206 8.28 26.28 -5.62
CA VAL A 206 9.66 26.06 -6.06
C VAL A 206 9.99 27.29 -6.89
N LEU A 207 10.71 28.21 -6.30
CA LEU A 207 11.42 29.22 -7.09
C LEU A 207 12.44 28.47 -7.93
N ILE A 208 12.18 28.45 -9.21
CA ILE A 208 13.10 28.01 -10.26
C ILE A 208 14.34 28.91 -10.27
#